data_dc2715561614f38806c55fae50e2d100
#
_entry.id   dc2715561614f38806c55fae50e2d100
#
_cell.length_a   1.000
_cell.length_b   1.000
_cell.length_c   1.000
_cell.angle_alpha   90.00
_cell.angle_beta   90.00
_cell.angle_gamma   90.00
#
_symmetry.space_group_name_H-M   'P 1'
#
loop_
_entity.id
_entity.type
_entity.pdbx_description
1 polymer ?
#
loop_
_entity_poly.entity_id
_entity_poly.type
_entity_poly.pdbx_seq_one_letter_code
_entity_poly.pdbx_strand_id
1 'polypeptide(L)'
;MALRVGPGGDIEGLSDKTLQAGVDYLHRLGGGTLHIHPGQYRMHNALYLRPGVHIQGSGQDSVLIKEPSACSELICDSDWYECRVRVADPTGFSPGCGIALRSQHAGALQVIKDTVTSVEGDILHLSKRLEKNAWLSEGATAATLFPLITAEWVDDITVENLVLDGNREANEELNGNYIGGVFLQHCNRYRFQHVVSRNFNGDGFSFQVCDDIHFERCRAENNANLGFHPGSGSQRPLFNDCQSLHNSQGIFFCWGVTDGLAQRCTLSNNSAYGCSIGHRDTDNQLLDCTLEENGLHGLLFRQPQSPFRGAHRNRIERCLFRNNGALGEGIAIEFQGAAYDVTIRSNRFENADRGSQKTAIRLSAESTGTRIEENVYHSIDHELLHKQTSNTP
;
A
#
# COMPACT_ATOMS: atom_id res chain seq x y z
N MET A 1 -17.74 -8.21 -23.21
CA MET A 1 -17.97 -6.93 -23.92
C MET A 1 -16.77 -6.03 -23.75
N ALA A 2 -16.48 -5.10 -24.63
CA ALA A 2 -15.39 -4.13 -24.50
C ALA A 2 -15.95 -2.73 -24.76
N LEU A 3 -15.48 -1.75 -23.97
CA LEU A 3 -15.82 -0.34 -24.08
C LEU A 3 -14.53 0.47 -24.02
N ARG A 4 -14.38 1.45 -24.93
CA ARG A 4 -13.19 2.31 -24.99
C ARG A 4 -13.51 3.67 -24.42
N VAL A 5 -12.67 4.16 -23.53
CA VAL A 5 -12.82 5.47 -22.88
C VAL A 5 -11.59 6.33 -23.13
N GLY A 6 -11.82 7.61 -23.39
CA GLY A 6 -10.79 8.60 -23.68
C GLY A 6 -10.87 9.16 -25.09
N PRO A 7 -9.84 9.88 -25.55
CA PRO A 7 -9.83 10.50 -26.87
C PRO A 7 -10.08 9.50 -27.99
N GLY A 8 -11.13 9.74 -28.80
CA GLY A 8 -11.54 8.83 -29.88
C GLY A 8 -12.12 7.50 -29.42
N GLY A 9 -12.48 7.35 -28.16
CA GLY A 9 -13.16 6.19 -27.62
C GLY A 9 -14.68 6.24 -27.76
N ASP A 10 -15.35 5.20 -27.27
CA ASP A 10 -16.82 5.13 -27.27
C ASP A 10 -17.44 6.14 -26.27
N ILE A 11 -16.69 6.49 -25.22
CA ILE A 11 -17.00 7.58 -24.29
C ILE A 11 -15.79 8.53 -24.28
N GLU A 12 -15.96 9.75 -24.73
CA GLU A 12 -14.89 10.75 -24.76
C GLU A 12 -14.77 11.50 -23.43
N GLY A 13 -13.54 11.82 -23.05
CA GLY A 13 -13.21 12.62 -21.86
C GLY A 13 -12.00 12.07 -21.12
N LEU A 14 -11.40 12.93 -20.27
CA LEU A 14 -10.18 12.66 -19.52
C LEU A 14 -10.41 12.93 -18.01
N SER A 15 -11.41 12.26 -17.43
CA SER A 15 -11.77 12.43 -16.00
C SER A 15 -12.23 11.14 -15.35
N ASP A 16 -12.24 11.15 -14.02
CA ASP A 16 -12.86 10.10 -13.18
C ASP A 16 -14.30 9.81 -13.57
N LYS A 17 -15.09 10.86 -13.89
CA LYS A 17 -16.51 10.72 -14.29
C LYS A 17 -16.66 9.92 -15.57
N THR A 18 -15.78 10.15 -16.54
CA THR A 18 -15.77 9.43 -17.82
C THR A 18 -15.40 7.95 -17.61
N LEU A 19 -14.38 7.68 -16.80
CA LEU A 19 -13.98 6.33 -16.45
C LEU A 19 -15.10 5.60 -15.69
N GLN A 20 -15.69 6.24 -14.67
CA GLN A 20 -16.73 5.64 -13.86
C GLN A 20 -18.00 5.35 -14.67
N ALA A 21 -18.38 6.24 -15.58
CA ALA A 21 -19.50 6.00 -16.50
C ALA A 21 -19.28 4.74 -17.34
N GLY A 22 -18.07 4.51 -17.83
CA GLY A 22 -17.70 3.30 -18.56
C GLY A 22 -17.78 2.03 -17.70
N VAL A 23 -17.24 2.08 -16.48
CA VAL A 23 -17.32 0.97 -15.53
C VAL A 23 -18.77 0.63 -15.19
N ASP A 24 -19.58 1.64 -14.83
CA ASP A 24 -20.98 1.43 -14.44
C ASP A 24 -21.84 0.93 -15.62
N TYR A 25 -21.56 1.40 -16.84
CA TYR A 25 -22.21 0.94 -18.05
C TYR A 25 -21.92 -0.55 -18.33
N LEU A 26 -20.65 -0.94 -18.34
CA LEU A 26 -20.25 -2.34 -18.52
C LEU A 26 -20.85 -3.25 -17.45
N HIS A 27 -20.81 -2.81 -16.19
CA HIS A 27 -21.40 -3.56 -15.08
C HIS A 27 -22.90 -3.85 -15.29
N ARG A 28 -23.66 -2.84 -15.71
CA ARG A 28 -25.11 -3.00 -16.02
C ARG A 28 -25.39 -3.95 -17.17
N LEU A 29 -24.43 -4.09 -18.08
CA LEU A 29 -24.52 -5.03 -19.20
C LEU A 29 -24.00 -6.45 -18.87
N GLY A 30 -23.66 -6.71 -17.61
CA GLY A 30 -23.19 -8.02 -17.14
C GLY A 30 -21.67 -8.19 -17.16
N GLY A 31 -20.91 -7.10 -17.35
CA GLY A 31 -19.45 -7.11 -17.28
C GLY A 31 -18.76 -6.93 -18.62
N GLY A 32 -17.42 -6.92 -18.56
CA GLY A 32 -16.57 -6.75 -19.73
C GLY A 32 -15.25 -6.06 -19.40
N THR A 33 -14.58 -5.52 -20.40
CA THR A 33 -13.31 -4.80 -20.25
C THR A 33 -13.47 -3.34 -20.64
N LEU A 34 -13.06 -2.44 -19.72
CA LEU A 34 -12.90 -1.02 -19.99
C LEU A 34 -11.49 -0.78 -20.52
N HIS A 35 -11.38 -0.41 -21.79
CA HIS A 35 -10.13 0.01 -22.41
C HIS A 35 -9.92 1.50 -22.23
N ILE A 36 -8.88 1.88 -21.50
CA ILE A 36 -8.52 3.28 -21.26
C ILE A 36 -7.48 3.69 -22.30
N HIS A 37 -7.88 4.58 -23.20
CA HIS A 37 -7.00 5.11 -24.23
C HIS A 37 -5.87 5.97 -23.64
N PRO A 38 -4.80 6.25 -24.41
CA PRO A 38 -3.75 7.18 -24.00
C PRO A 38 -4.32 8.54 -23.58
N GLY A 39 -3.83 9.06 -22.43
CA GLY A 39 -4.24 10.36 -21.89
C GLY A 39 -3.99 10.48 -20.39
N GLN A 40 -4.05 11.73 -19.90
CA GLN A 40 -4.01 12.04 -18.48
C GLN A 40 -5.42 12.26 -17.94
N TYR A 41 -5.93 11.30 -17.19
CA TYR A 41 -7.27 11.33 -16.62
C TYR A 41 -7.22 12.00 -15.25
N ARG A 42 -7.84 13.19 -15.15
CA ARG A 42 -7.91 13.98 -13.92
C ARG A 42 -8.92 13.37 -12.96
N MET A 43 -8.43 12.97 -11.79
CA MET A 43 -9.21 12.24 -10.79
C MET A 43 -9.62 13.18 -9.67
N HIS A 44 -10.90 13.54 -9.62
CA HIS A 44 -11.54 14.26 -8.49
C HIS A 44 -12.16 13.30 -7.49
N ASN A 45 -12.31 12.02 -7.87
CA ASN A 45 -12.78 10.93 -7.01
C ASN A 45 -12.13 9.62 -7.44
N ALA A 46 -12.25 8.60 -6.60
CA ALA A 46 -11.83 7.25 -6.91
C ALA A 46 -12.56 6.66 -8.11
N LEU A 47 -11.87 5.79 -8.85
CA LEU A 47 -12.50 4.83 -9.73
C LEU A 47 -12.97 3.64 -8.88
N TYR A 48 -14.28 3.53 -8.68
CA TYR A 48 -14.92 2.43 -7.95
C TYR A 48 -15.12 1.24 -8.89
N LEU A 49 -14.39 0.16 -8.64
CA LEU A 49 -14.53 -1.06 -9.43
C LEU A 49 -15.89 -1.73 -9.19
N ARG A 50 -16.37 -2.43 -10.21
CA ARG A 50 -17.65 -3.15 -10.17
C ARG A 50 -17.47 -4.62 -10.54
N PRO A 51 -18.30 -5.51 -9.99
CA PRO A 51 -18.25 -6.92 -10.35
C PRO A 51 -18.28 -7.15 -11.85
N GLY A 52 -17.38 -8.01 -12.34
CA GLY A 52 -17.31 -8.43 -13.73
C GLY A 52 -16.69 -7.39 -14.69
N VAL A 53 -16.16 -6.25 -14.20
CA VAL A 53 -15.54 -5.23 -15.06
C VAL A 53 -14.03 -5.21 -14.85
N HIS A 54 -13.28 -5.56 -15.88
CA HIS A 54 -11.82 -5.48 -15.91
C HIS A 54 -11.35 -4.14 -16.49
N ILE A 55 -10.18 -3.69 -16.07
CA ILE A 55 -9.59 -2.40 -16.48
C ILE A 55 -8.32 -2.68 -17.28
N GLN A 56 -8.23 -2.12 -18.48
CA GLN A 56 -7.06 -2.23 -19.33
C GLN A 56 -6.64 -0.86 -19.86
N GLY A 57 -5.49 -0.39 -19.45
CA GLY A 57 -4.88 0.85 -19.98
C GLY A 57 -4.01 0.58 -21.21
N SER A 58 -3.35 1.63 -21.69
CA SER A 58 -2.40 1.63 -22.81
C SER A 58 -0.94 1.77 -22.33
N GLY A 59 -0.62 1.15 -21.20
CA GLY A 59 0.71 1.21 -20.59
C GLY A 59 1.01 2.56 -19.94
N GLN A 60 2.20 3.10 -20.17
CA GLN A 60 2.65 4.37 -19.60
C GLN A 60 1.87 5.59 -20.11
N ASP A 61 1.16 5.44 -21.19
CA ASP A 61 0.40 6.52 -21.81
C ASP A 61 -0.99 6.71 -21.21
N SER A 62 -1.51 5.74 -20.44
CA SER A 62 -2.78 5.89 -19.70
C SER A 62 -2.47 6.22 -18.24
N VAL A 63 -2.62 7.50 -17.87
CA VAL A 63 -2.27 8.02 -16.55
C VAL A 63 -3.53 8.51 -15.82
N LEU A 64 -3.84 7.89 -14.68
CA LEU A 64 -4.83 8.42 -13.74
C LEU A 64 -4.06 9.31 -12.76
N ILE A 65 -4.32 10.63 -12.81
CA ILE A 65 -3.61 11.60 -11.97
C ILE A 65 -4.55 12.27 -10.98
N LYS A 66 -4.20 12.25 -9.70
CA LYS A 66 -4.97 12.90 -8.65
C LYS A 66 -4.93 14.42 -8.79
N GLU A 67 -6.10 15.07 -8.75
CA GLU A 67 -6.19 16.53 -8.65
C GLU A 67 -5.63 17.02 -7.29
N PRO A 68 -5.16 18.28 -7.22
CA PRO A 68 -4.74 18.87 -5.96
C PRO A 68 -5.81 18.75 -4.86
N SER A 69 -5.39 18.49 -3.63
CA SER A 69 -6.33 18.39 -2.51
C SER A 69 -6.71 19.77 -1.96
N ALA A 70 -7.97 19.92 -1.56
CA ALA A 70 -8.43 20.95 -0.64
C ALA A 70 -8.60 20.34 0.75
N CYS A 71 -8.37 21.15 1.80
CA CYS A 71 -8.55 20.77 3.19
C CYS A 71 -9.25 21.88 3.97
N SER A 72 -10.12 21.51 4.87
CA SER A 72 -10.79 22.45 5.79
C SER A 72 -11.07 21.80 7.13
N GLU A 73 -11.05 22.59 8.20
CA GLU A 73 -11.54 22.18 9.50
C GLU A 73 -13.08 22.06 9.47
N LEU A 74 -13.64 21.15 10.25
CA LEU A 74 -15.07 21.15 10.54
C LEU A 74 -15.37 22.29 11.51
N ILE A 75 -16.58 22.89 11.42
CA ILE A 75 -17.04 23.97 12.29
C ILE A 75 -18.18 23.56 13.22
N CYS A 76 -18.67 22.33 13.10
CA CYS A 76 -19.58 21.70 14.06
C CYS A 76 -19.32 20.20 14.13
N ASP A 77 -19.72 19.59 15.23
CA ASP A 77 -19.73 18.14 15.37
C ASP A 77 -20.65 17.50 14.33
N SER A 78 -20.27 16.33 13.85
CA SER A 78 -21.10 15.49 12.97
C SER A 78 -21.15 14.09 13.52
N ASP A 79 -22.36 13.58 13.72
CA ASP A 79 -22.62 12.26 14.29
C ASP A 79 -22.75 11.16 13.22
N TRP A 80 -22.50 9.94 13.63
CA TRP A 80 -22.44 8.74 12.76
C TRP A 80 -23.69 8.49 11.91
N TYR A 81 -24.82 9.10 12.19
CA TYR A 81 -26.07 8.97 11.41
C TYR A 81 -26.31 10.13 10.43
N GLU A 82 -25.50 11.18 10.46
CA GLU A 82 -25.65 12.33 9.57
C GLU A 82 -25.10 12.03 8.17
N CYS A 83 -25.60 12.73 7.16
CA CYS A 83 -25.13 12.66 5.79
C CYS A 83 -24.61 14.02 5.29
N ARG A 84 -24.13 14.87 6.19
CA ARG A 84 -23.56 16.18 5.89
C ARG A 84 -22.53 16.57 6.95
N VAL A 85 -21.61 17.43 6.56
CA VAL A 85 -20.65 18.08 7.46
C VAL A 85 -20.60 19.56 7.13
N ARG A 86 -20.20 20.39 8.11
CA ARG A 86 -19.96 21.82 7.91
C ARG A 86 -18.49 22.12 8.03
N VAL A 87 -17.96 22.87 7.05
CA VAL A 87 -16.53 23.20 6.95
C VAL A 87 -16.29 24.70 7.04
N ALA A 88 -15.12 25.09 7.52
CA ALA A 88 -14.75 26.51 7.62
C ALA A 88 -14.53 27.14 6.24
N ASP A 89 -13.98 26.39 5.29
CA ASP A 89 -13.76 26.82 3.92
C ASP A 89 -14.24 25.72 2.94
N PRO A 90 -15.34 25.93 2.21
CA PRO A 90 -15.83 24.99 1.21
C PRO A 90 -15.07 25.04 -0.13
N THR A 91 -14.11 25.97 -0.28
CA THR A 91 -13.36 26.13 -1.54
C THR A 91 -12.60 24.83 -1.90
N GLY A 92 -12.75 24.38 -3.16
CA GLY A 92 -12.13 23.14 -3.65
C GLY A 92 -12.98 21.88 -3.43
N PHE A 93 -14.07 21.96 -2.65
CA PHE A 93 -15.07 20.90 -2.59
C PHE A 93 -16.13 21.12 -3.68
N SER A 94 -16.49 20.08 -4.39
CA SER A 94 -17.49 20.16 -5.47
C SER A 94 -18.30 18.86 -5.57
N PRO A 95 -19.52 18.90 -6.13
CA PRO A 95 -20.30 17.71 -6.34
C PRO A 95 -19.57 16.65 -7.16
N GLY A 96 -19.49 15.45 -6.61
CA GLY A 96 -18.79 14.29 -7.17
C GLY A 96 -17.36 14.14 -6.70
N CYS A 97 -16.75 15.09 -5.97
CA CYS A 97 -15.41 14.89 -5.44
C CYS A 97 -15.40 13.86 -4.30
N GLY A 98 -14.32 13.07 -4.21
CA GLY A 98 -14.04 12.21 -3.09
C GLY A 98 -13.64 13.04 -1.86
N ILE A 99 -14.04 12.59 -0.67
CA ILE A 99 -13.73 13.24 0.59
C ILE A 99 -13.26 12.23 1.62
N ALA A 100 -12.25 12.60 2.40
CA ALA A 100 -11.85 11.93 3.63
C ALA A 100 -12.08 12.86 4.81
N LEU A 101 -12.91 12.45 5.77
CA LEU A 101 -13.01 13.08 7.08
C LEU A 101 -12.00 12.41 7.99
N ARG A 102 -11.25 13.20 8.74
CA ARG A 102 -10.18 12.73 9.64
C ARG A 102 -10.43 13.27 11.03
N SER A 103 -10.28 12.42 12.05
CA SER A 103 -10.27 12.82 13.45
C SER A 103 -9.36 11.92 14.27
N GLN A 104 -9.03 12.33 15.51
CA GLN A 104 -8.23 11.55 16.45
C GLN A 104 -9.15 10.93 17.50
N HIS A 105 -9.67 9.74 17.24
CA HIS A 105 -10.54 9.04 18.18
C HIS A 105 -9.77 8.06 19.05
N ALA A 106 -9.90 8.19 20.37
CA ALA A 106 -9.21 7.31 21.35
C ALA A 106 -7.70 7.18 21.11
N GLY A 107 -7.04 8.24 20.65
CA GLY A 107 -5.61 8.27 20.36
C GLY A 107 -5.20 7.62 19.01
N ALA A 108 -6.15 7.23 18.18
CA ALA A 108 -5.90 6.68 16.85
C ALA A 108 -6.54 7.54 15.76
N LEU A 109 -5.86 7.61 14.61
CA LEU A 109 -6.41 8.28 13.43
C LEU A 109 -7.65 7.52 12.94
N GLN A 110 -8.76 8.21 12.87
CA GLN A 110 -10.00 7.75 12.26
C GLN A 110 -10.18 8.41 10.90
N VAL A 111 -10.51 7.62 9.89
CA VAL A 111 -10.78 8.11 8.53
C VAL A 111 -12.14 7.59 8.07
N ILE A 112 -12.97 8.49 7.56
CA ILE A 112 -14.25 8.17 6.90
C ILE A 112 -14.14 8.63 5.46
N LYS A 113 -14.38 7.76 4.51
CA LYS A 113 -14.32 8.07 3.07
C LYS A 113 -15.72 8.14 2.48
N ASP A 114 -15.98 9.17 1.70
CA ASP A 114 -17.26 9.35 1.05
C ASP A 114 -17.11 10.18 -0.25
N THR A 115 -18.24 10.52 -0.85
CA THR A 115 -18.36 11.42 -2.01
C THR A 115 -19.25 12.61 -1.64
N VAL A 116 -18.83 13.81 -1.97
CA VAL A 116 -19.65 15.02 -1.86
C VAL A 116 -20.73 15.00 -2.95
N THR A 117 -22.00 15.10 -2.58
CA THR A 117 -23.13 15.12 -3.52
C THR A 117 -23.60 16.52 -3.86
N SER A 118 -23.54 17.45 -2.92
CA SER A 118 -23.80 18.88 -3.13
C SER A 118 -23.05 19.73 -2.11
N VAL A 119 -22.88 21.01 -2.46
CA VAL A 119 -22.27 22.04 -1.61
C VAL A 119 -23.25 23.20 -1.47
N GLU A 120 -23.66 23.52 -0.23
CA GLU A 120 -24.61 24.59 0.07
C GLU A 120 -24.00 25.51 1.14
N GLY A 121 -23.39 26.62 0.70
CA GLY A 121 -22.62 27.48 1.58
C GLY A 121 -21.45 26.73 2.22
N ASP A 122 -21.43 26.58 3.52
CA ASP A 122 -20.44 25.85 4.30
C ASP A 122 -20.80 24.36 4.53
N ILE A 123 -21.92 23.90 3.98
CA ILE A 123 -22.43 22.53 4.14
C ILE A 123 -22.01 21.66 2.96
N LEU A 124 -21.31 20.56 3.26
CA LEU A 124 -21.02 19.48 2.31
C LEU A 124 -21.99 18.33 2.56
N HIS A 125 -22.85 18.03 1.59
CA HIS A 125 -23.71 16.86 1.64
C HIS A 125 -22.96 15.64 1.13
N LEU A 126 -23.11 14.50 1.82
CA LEU A 126 -22.39 13.26 1.57
C LEU A 126 -23.30 12.21 0.91
N SER A 127 -22.70 11.24 0.22
CA SER A 127 -23.45 10.19 -0.47
C SER A 127 -24.03 9.15 0.47
N LYS A 128 -23.43 8.99 1.65
CA LYS A 128 -23.82 8.04 2.68
C LYS A 128 -23.97 8.73 4.03
N ARG A 129 -24.54 8.02 4.99
CA ARG A 129 -24.45 8.40 6.39
C ARG A 129 -23.03 8.14 6.90
N LEU A 130 -22.56 8.97 7.79
CA LEU A 130 -21.29 8.76 8.47
C LEU A 130 -21.34 7.43 9.24
N GLU A 131 -20.29 6.65 9.13
CA GLU A 131 -20.16 5.38 9.84
C GLU A 131 -19.59 5.55 11.25
N LYS A 132 -19.04 6.74 11.54
CA LYS A 132 -18.40 7.12 12.80
C LYS A 132 -18.61 8.60 13.02
N ASN A 133 -18.42 9.04 14.26
CA ASN A 133 -18.49 10.46 14.60
C ASN A 133 -17.27 11.22 14.07
N ALA A 134 -17.48 12.48 13.71
CA ALA A 134 -16.42 13.43 13.37
C ALA A 134 -16.60 14.69 14.23
N TRP A 135 -15.97 14.70 15.40
CA TRP A 135 -16.17 15.74 16.42
C TRP A 135 -15.04 16.77 16.42
N LEU A 136 -15.40 18.03 16.73
CA LEU A 136 -14.45 19.14 16.88
C LEU A 136 -13.42 18.87 17.97
N SER A 137 -13.84 18.26 19.07
CA SER A 137 -12.96 17.89 20.18
C SER A 137 -11.88 16.88 19.80
N GLU A 138 -12.05 16.19 18.67
CA GLU A 138 -11.13 15.23 18.11
C GLU A 138 -10.32 15.80 16.92
N GLY A 139 -10.38 17.11 16.71
CA GLY A 139 -9.68 17.79 15.61
C GLY A 139 -10.18 17.37 14.23
N ALA A 140 -11.50 17.22 14.05
CA ALA A 140 -12.09 16.76 12.82
C ALA A 140 -11.82 17.70 11.64
N THR A 141 -11.35 17.16 10.54
CA THR A 141 -11.08 17.87 9.27
C THR A 141 -11.68 17.13 8.08
N ALA A 142 -11.94 17.86 7.01
CA ALA A 142 -12.37 17.34 5.72
C ALA A 142 -11.29 17.63 4.67
N ALA A 143 -10.96 16.65 3.82
CA ALA A 143 -10.03 16.86 2.73
C ALA A 143 -10.49 16.11 1.47
N THR A 144 -10.23 16.65 0.27
CA THR A 144 -10.52 15.95 -0.99
C THR A 144 -9.46 14.89 -1.26
N LEU A 145 -9.40 13.88 -0.37
CA LEU A 145 -8.48 12.76 -0.42
C LEU A 145 -9.24 11.43 -0.64
N PHE A 146 -8.70 10.59 -1.47
CA PHE A 146 -9.29 9.29 -1.84
C PHE A 146 -8.23 8.42 -2.53
N PRO A 147 -8.35 7.07 -2.54
CA PRO A 147 -7.52 6.21 -3.37
C PRO A 147 -7.93 6.35 -4.84
N LEU A 148 -6.98 6.27 -5.78
CA LEU A 148 -7.33 6.38 -7.20
C LEU A 148 -8.18 5.22 -7.71
N ILE A 149 -7.90 4.00 -7.24
CA ILE A 149 -8.71 2.81 -7.51
C ILE A 149 -9.15 2.20 -6.18
N THR A 150 -10.42 1.88 -6.06
CA THR A 150 -10.95 1.26 -4.85
C THR A 150 -12.07 0.26 -5.14
N ALA A 151 -12.17 -0.73 -4.26
CA ALA A 151 -13.29 -1.67 -4.23
C ALA A 151 -13.50 -2.20 -2.82
N GLU A 152 -14.74 -2.55 -2.54
CA GLU A 152 -15.16 -3.25 -1.34
C GLU A 152 -16.21 -4.32 -1.72
N TRP A 153 -15.99 -5.56 -1.28
CA TRP A 153 -16.86 -6.70 -1.59
C TRP A 153 -17.00 -6.98 -3.10
N VAL A 154 -15.96 -6.73 -3.88
CA VAL A 154 -15.89 -7.00 -5.31
C VAL A 154 -14.77 -7.99 -5.56
N ASP A 155 -15.06 -9.09 -6.25
CA ASP A 155 -14.10 -10.15 -6.54
C ASP A 155 -13.81 -10.29 -8.04
N ASP A 156 -12.75 -11.05 -8.37
CA ASP A 156 -12.47 -11.54 -9.73
C ASP A 156 -12.15 -10.42 -10.75
N ILE A 157 -11.33 -9.43 -10.38
CA ILE A 157 -10.99 -8.28 -11.22
C ILE A 157 -9.55 -8.34 -11.72
N THR A 158 -9.34 -7.96 -12.97
CA THR A 158 -8.02 -7.65 -13.54
C THR A 158 -7.88 -6.15 -13.79
N VAL A 159 -6.74 -5.59 -13.40
CA VAL A 159 -6.33 -4.20 -13.68
C VAL A 159 -4.95 -4.26 -14.32
N GLU A 160 -4.81 -3.72 -15.52
CA GLU A 160 -3.55 -3.86 -16.26
C GLU A 160 -3.16 -2.64 -17.10
N ASN A 161 -1.84 -2.50 -17.31
CA ASN A 161 -1.25 -1.58 -18.27
C ASN A 161 -1.62 -0.10 -18.05
N LEU A 162 -1.44 0.44 -16.84
CA LEU A 162 -1.72 1.86 -16.55
C LEU A 162 -0.84 2.43 -15.44
N VAL A 163 -0.83 3.75 -15.34
CA VAL A 163 -0.12 4.51 -14.32
C VAL A 163 -1.12 5.19 -13.39
N LEU A 164 -0.90 5.04 -12.10
CA LEU A 164 -1.58 5.78 -11.03
C LEU A 164 -0.59 6.80 -10.47
N ASP A 165 -0.90 8.08 -10.58
CA ASP A 165 -0.04 9.18 -10.11
C ASP A 165 -0.76 9.98 -9.03
N GLY A 166 -0.21 9.96 -7.83
CA GLY A 166 -0.77 10.61 -6.64
C GLY A 166 -0.58 12.12 -6.61
N ASN A 167 0.21 12.71 -7.52
CA ASN A 167 0.49 14.15 -7.55
C ASN A 167 0.89 14.67 -6.16
N ARG A 168 1.85 14.01 -5.53
CA ARG A 168 2.21 14.14 -4.12
C ARG A 168 2.44 15.57 -3.66
N GLU A 169 3.11 16.37 -4.48
CA GLU A 169 3.45 17.75 -4.12
C GLU A 169 2.24 18.67 -3.97
N ALA A 170 1.14 18.34 -4.66
CA ALA A 170 -0.10 19.12 -4.64
C ALA A 170 -1.16 18.52 -3.71
N ASN A 171 -0.85 17.47 -2.97
CA ASN A 171 -1.79 16.76 -2.12
C ASN A 171 -1.32 16.74 -0.68
N GLU A 172 -2.27 16.85 0.25
CA GLU A 172 -2.00 16.68 1.66
C GLU A 172 -1.52 15.26 2.00
N GLU A 173 -0.71 15.18 3.03
CA GLU A 173 -0.32 13.93 3.62
C GLU A 173 -1.48 13.35 4.45
N LEU A 174 -1.80 12.10 4.21
CA LEU A 174 -2.60 11.29 5.09
C LEU A 174 -1.84 10.00 5.36
N ASN A 175 -1.30 9.89 6.55
CA ASN A 175 -0.65 8.67 6.95
C ASN A 175 -1.66 7.51 6.99
N GLY A 176 -1.32 6.44 6.32
CA GLY A 176 -2.13 5.22 6.28
C GLY A 176 -2.47 4.74 4.87
N ASN A 177 -3.26 3.69 4.84
CA ASN A 177 -3.56 2.92 3.65
C ASN A 177 -4.81 3.38 2.88
N TYR A 178 -5.54 4.39 3.39
CA TYR A 178 -6.88 4.74 2.88
C TYR A 178 -6.89 5.62 1.64
N ILE A 179 -5.75 6.25 1.27
CA ILE A 179 -5.66 7.24 0.19
C ILE A 179 -4.45 7.01 -0.72
N GLY A 180 -4.07 5.78 -0.91
CA GLY A 180 -2.97 5.42 -1.82
C GLY A 180 -3.41 5.31 -3.28
N GLY A 181 -2.59 4.68 -4.09
CA GLY A 181 -2.93 4.38 -5.48
C GLY A 181 -4.11 3.42 -5.58
N VAL A 182 -4.02 2.30 -4.85
CA VAL A 182 -5.07 1.27 -4.79
C VAL A 182 -5.43 1.01 -3.33
N PHE A 183 -6.72 0.95 -3.04
CA PHE A 183 -7.24 0.44 -1.77
C PHE A 183 -8.37 -0.55 -1.99
N LEU A 184 -8.15 -1.81 -1.59
CA LEU A 184 -9.15 -2.88 -1.63
C LEU A 184 -9.50 -3.33 -0.21
N GLN A 185 -10.76 -3.67 0.01
CA GLN A 185 -11.22 -4.25 1.28
C GLN A 185 -12.26 -5.35 1.02
N HIS A 186 -12.08 -6.51 1.66
CA HIS A 186 -12.94 -7.68 1.47
C HIS A 186 -13.08 -8.09 -0.01
N CYS A 187 -11.97 -8.05 -0.75
CA CYS A 187 -11.90 -8.36 -2.18
C CYS A 187 -11.01 -9.57 -2.40
N ASN A 188 -11.36 -10.45 -3.32
CA ASN A 188 -10.61 -11.66 -3.57
C ASN A 188 -10.31 -11.86 -5.06
N ARG A 189 -9.22 -12.60 -5.37
CA ARG A 189 -8.84 -13.02 -6.72
C ARG A 189 -8.65 -11.84 -7.69
N TYR A 190 -7.86 -10.85 -7.23
CA TYR A 190 -7.45 -9.75 -8.10
C TYR A 190 -6.14 -10.04 -8.80
N ARG A 191 -5.99 -9.51 -10.00
CA ARG A 191 -4.75 -9.54 -10.75
C ARG A 191 -4.40 -8.13 -11.20
N PHE A 192 -3.24 -7.65 -10.76
CA PHE A 192 -2.62 -6.41 -11.24
C PHE A 192 -1.44 -6.78 -12.14
N GLN A 193 -1.39 -6.27 -13.37
CA GLN A 193 -0.32 -6.56 -14.32
C GLN A 193 0.20 -5.27 -14.95
N HIS A 194 1.52 -5.05 -14.89
CA HIS A 194 2.17 -3.86 -15.46
C HIS A 194 1.53 -2.53 -15.01
N VAL A 195 1.12 -2.45 -13.76
CA VAL A 195 0.57 -1.22 -13.15
C VAL A 195 1.67 -0.51 -12.38
N VAL A 196 1.82 0.78 -12.61
CA VAL A 196 2.72 1.66 -11.86
C VAL A 196 1.88 2.50 -10.90
N SER A 197 2.21 2.49 -9.61
CA SER A 197 1.61 3.36 -8.58
C SER A 197 2.69 4.24 -7.99
N ARG A 198 2.60 5.56 -8.19
CA ARG A 198 3.67 6.48 -7.84
C ARG A 198 3.19 7.80 -7.26
N ASN A 199 4.10 8.45 -6.53
CA ASN A 199 3.93 9.82 -6.02
C ASN A 199 2.70 10.00 -5.14
N PHE A 200 2.38 9.01 -4.26
CA PHE A 200 1.29 9.13 -3.28
C PHE A 200 1.80 9.62 -1.92
N ASN A 201 0.99 10.40 -1.22
CA ASN A 201 1.15 10.70 0.22
C ASN A 201 0.53 9.60 1.12
N GLY A 202 0.48 8.39 0.63
CA GLY A 202 0.02 7.18 1.28
C GLY A 202 0.75 5.98 0.68
N ASP A 203 0.09 4.82 0.66
CA ASP A 203 0.64 3.59 0.10
C ASP A 203 0.48 3.54 -1.43
N GLY A 204 1.37 2.81 -2.11
CA GLY A 204 1.22 2.53 -3.55
C GLY A 204 0.05 1.58 -3.81
N PHE A 205 0.11 0.38 -3.23
CA PHE A 205 -0.94 -0.64 -3.31
C PHE A 205 -1.27 -1.15 -1.92
N SER A 206 -2.51 -1.03 -1.50
CA SER A 206 -2.99 -1.51 -0.21
C SER A 206 -4.26 -2.34 -0.34
N PHE A 207 -4.34 -3.40 0.44
CA PHE A 207 -5.54 -4.24 0.51
C PHE A 207 -5.67 -4.87 1.90
N GLN A 208 -6.91 -4.99 2.39
CA GLN A 208 -7.22 -5.44 3.75
C GLN A 208 -8.26 -6.55 3.69
N VAL A 209 -8.03 -7.64 4.43
CA VAL A 209 -8.94 -8.80 4.50
C VAL A 209 -9.27 -9.31 3.09
N CYS A 210 -8.22 -9.56 2.31
CA CYS A 210 -8.31 -9.95 0.91
C CYS A 210 -7.55 -11.25 0.66
N ASP A 211 -8.08 -12.12 -0.18
CA ASP A 211 -7.46 -13.37 -0.54
C ASP A 211 -7.04 -13.39 -2.02
N ASP A 212 -5.88 -14.00 -2.30
CA ASP A 212 -5.41 -14.25 -3.67
C ASP A 212 -5.27 -12.96 -4.51
N ILE A 213 -4.60 -11.94 -3.93
CA ILE A 213 -4.26 -10.71 -4.65
C ILE A 213 -2.89 -10.88 -5.32
N HIS A 214 -2.87 -10.88 -6.65
CA HIS A 214 -1.68 -11.16 -7.45
C HIS A 214 -1.18 -9.91 -8.17
N PHE A 215 0.12 -9.63 -8.02
CA PHE A 215 0.84 -8.56 -8.73
C PHE A 215 1.89 -9.18 -9.65
N GLU A 216 1.84 -8.84 -10.92
CA GLU A 216 2.79 -9.29 -11.95
C GLU A 216 3.44 -8.07 -12.61
N ARG A 217 4.76 -7.93 -12.50
CA ARG A 217 5.54 -6.81 -13.07
C ARG A 217 4.95 -5.44 -12.73
N CYS A 218 4.42 -5.29 -11.54
CA CYS A 218 3.94 -4.01 -11.03
C CYS A 218 5.08 -3.23 -10.37
N ARG A 219 4.92 -1.90 -10.32
CA ARG A 219 5.90 -1.01 -9.72
C ARG A 219 5.23 -0.03 -8.76
N ALA A 220 5.76 0.05 -7.54
CA ALA A 220 5.40 1.05 -6.55
C ALA A 220 6.61 1.96 -6.32
N GLU A 221 6.50 3.27 -6.57
CA GLU A 221 7.66 4.16 -6.47
C GLU A 221 7.33 5.55 -5.94
N ASN A 222 8.26 6.12 -5.18
CA ASN A 222 8.19 7.49 -4.64
C ASN A 222 6.92 7.75 -3.81
N ASN A 223 6.35 6.72 -3.17
CA ASN A 223 5.22 6.88 -2.26
C ASN A 223 5.72 7.22 -0.85
N ALA A 224 4.99 8.06 -0.13
CA ALA A 224 5.39 8.50 1.21
C ALA A 224 5.45 7.36 2.22
N ASN A 225 4.58 6.36 2.06
CA ASN A 225 4.48 5.22 2.96
C ASN A 225 4.94 3.92 2.29
N LEU A 226 4.09 2.96 2.13
CA LEU A 226 4.42 1.60 1.74
C LEU A 226 4.29 1.41 0.22
N GLY A 227 5.19 0.66 -0.38
CA GLY A 227 5.05 0.31 -1.79
C GLY A 227 3.90 -0.68 -1.99
N PHE A 228 4.00 -1.85 -1.36
CA PHE A 228 2.96 -2.87 -1.33
C PHE A 228 2.58 -3.19 0.10
N HIS A 229 1.30 -3.13 0.40
CA HIS A 229 0.74 -3.32 1.73
C HIS A 229 -0.33 -4.42 1.74
N PRO A 230 0.07 -5.71 1.72
CA PRO A 230 -0.84 -6.76 2.13
C PRO A 230 -1.20 -6.53 3.60
N GLY A 231 -2.46 -6.19 3.86
CA GLY A 231 -2.93 -5.74 5.17
C GLY A 231 -3.74 -6.79 5.90
N SER A 232 -4.24 -6.41 7.03
CA SER A 232 -4.83 -7.25 8.08
C SER A 232 -5.60 -8.47 7.59
N GLY A 233 -5.11 -9.66 7.92
CA GLY A 233 -5.80 -10.93 7.65
C GLY A 233 -5.81 -11.38 6.19
N SER A 234 -5.12 -10.67 5.29
CA SER A 234 -5.04 -11.07 3.89
C SER A 234 -4.25 -12.36 3.70
N GLN A 235 -4.69 -13.21 2.78
CA GLN A 235 -4.12 -14.54 2.57
C GLN A 235 -3.58 -14.70 1.15
N ARG A 236 -2.46 -15.40 1.02
CA ARG A 236 -1.85 -15.79 -0.26
C ARG A 236 -1.62 -14.61 -1.24
N PRO A 237 -1.12 -13.44 -0.76
CA PRO A 237 -0.70 -12.40 -1.71
C PRO A 237 0.48 -12.89 -2.52
N LEU A 238 0.48 -12.60 -3.83
CA LEU A 238 1.56 -12.97 -4.73
C LEU A 238 2.15 -11.71 -5.39
N PHE A 239 3.46 -11.55 -5.25
CA PHE A 239 4.26 -10.50 -5.92
C PHE A 239 5.29 -11.19 -6.81
N ASN A 240 5.14 -11.05 -8.12
CA ASN A 240 6.01 -11.69 -9.09
C ASN A 240 6.65 -10.65 -10.00
N ASP A 241 8.00 -10.65 -10.08
CA ASP A 241 8.77 -9.68 -10.88
C ASP A 241 8.41 -8.20 -10.59
N CYS A 242 8.00 -7.88 -9.34
CA CYS A 242 7.58 -6.55 -8.93
C CYS A 242 8.75 -5.68 -8.46
N GLN A 243 8.56 -4.36 -8.51
CA GLN A 243 9.54 -3.38 -8.03
C GLN A 243 8.90 -2.48 -6.98
N SER A 244 9.59 -2.26 -5.86
CA SER A 244 9.21 -1.29 -4.84
C SER A 244 10.40 -0.40 -4.52
N LEU A 245 10.36 0.84 -5.01
CA LEU A 245 11.51 1.73 -5.07
C LEU A 245 11.20 3.10 -4.45
N HIS A 246 12.13 3.62 -3.65
CA HIS A 246 12.04 4.98 -3.08
C HIS A 246 10.75 5.24 -2.28
N ASN A 247 10.19 4.23 -1.63
CA ASN A 247 9.10 4.36 -0.69
C ASN A 247 9.63 4.46 0.75
N SER A 248 8.78 4.54 1.76
CA SER A 248 9.22 4.32 3.14
C SER A 248 9.61 2.87 3.35
N GLN A 249 8.76 1.93 2.95
CA GLN A 249 9.03 0.49 2.98
C GLN A 249 8.59 -0.18 1.68
N GLY A 250 9.31 -1.22 1.27
CA GLY A 250 9.04 -1.92 0.01
C GLY A 250 7.78 -2.76 0.07
N ILE A 251 7.83 -3.91 0.76
CA ILE A 251 6.66 -4.76 1.05
C ILE A 251 6.46 -4.80 2.56
N PHE A 252 5.24 -4.54 3.01
CA PHE A 252 4.87 -4.56 4.42
C PHE A 252 3.76 -5.59 4.67
N PHE A 253 4.12 -6.79 5.09
CA PHE A 253 3.14 -7.77 5.57
C PHE A 253 2.58 -7.30 6.92
N CYS A 254 1.26 -7.16 7.05
CA CYS A 254 0.63 -6.48 8.16
C CYS A 254 -0.51 -7.28 8.80
N TRP A 255 -0.31 -7.70 10.07
CA TRP A 255 -1.34 -8.25 10.95
C TRP A 255 -2.05 -9.52 10.46
N GLY A 256 -1.32 -10.62 10.39
CA GLY A 256 -1.88 -11.92 10.11
C GLY A 256 -1.98 -12.25 8.62
N VAL A 257 -1.06 -11.71 7.84
CA VAL A 257 -0.89 -12.09 6.43
C VAL A 257 -0.16 -13.43 6.38
N THR A 258 -0.75 -14.42 5.75
CA THR A 258 -0.15 -15.76 5.65
C THR A 258 -0.07 -16.27 4.23
N ASP A 259 0.85 -17.23 4.02
CA ASP A 259 1.05 -17.94 2.76
C ASP A 259 1.35 -17.02 1.57
N GLY A 260 1.90 -15.84 1.85
CA GLY A 260 2.30 -14.88 0.83
C GLY A 260 3.61 -15.26 0.14
N LEU A 261 3.75 -14.88 -1.11
CA LEU A 261 4.96 -15.11 -1.90
C LEU A 261 5.41 -13.83 -2.60
N ALA A 262 6.65 -13.39 -2.31
CA ALA A 262 7.36 -12.42 -3.12
C ALA A 262 8.48 -13.13 -3.87
N GLN A 263 8.43 -13.12 -5.20
CA GLN A 263 9.40 -13.81 -6.03
C GLN A 263 9.97 -12.89 -7.11
N ARG A 264 11.31 -12.91 -7.26
CA ARG A 264 12.07 -12.08 -8.21
C ARG A 264 11.75 -10.57 -8.13
N CYS A 265 11.43 -10.10 -6.92
CA CYS A 265 11.12 -8.71 -6.68
C CYS A 265 12.39 -7.90 -6.38
N THR A 266 12.38 -6.62 -6.77
CA THR A 266 13.40 -5.63 -6.39
C THR A 266 12.81 -4.67 -5.36
N LEU A 267 13.37 -4.66 -4.17
CA LEU A 267 12.95 -3.84 -3.03
C LEU A 267 14.13 -2.93 -2.64
N SER A 268 14.21 -1.76 -3.27
CA SER A 268 15.45 -0.97 -3.23
C SER A 268 15.21 0.49 -2.90
N ASN A 269 16.21 1.12 -2.28
CA ASN A 269 16.22 2.56 -1.99
C ASN A 269 15.00 3.03 -1.17
N ASN A 270 14.38 2.13 -0.40
CA ASN A 270 13.33 2.53 0.52
C ASN A 270 13.95 3.16 1.77
N SER A 271 13.35 4.23 2.28
CA SER A 271 13.97 5.02 3.35
C SER A 271 14.08 4.27 4.68
N ALA A 272 13.25 3.25 4.91
CA ALA A 272 13.35 2.39 6.08
C ALA A 272 13.71 0.94 5.70
N TYR A 273 12.78 0.16 5.17
CA TYR A 273 12.96 -1.28 4.98
C TYR A 273 12.64 -1.74 3.56
N GLY A 274 13.43 -2.68 3.03
CA GLY A 274 13.06 -3.38 1.80
C GLY A 274 11.80 -4.22 1.99
N CYS A 275 11.77 -5.03 3.07
CA CYS A 275 10.60 -5.79 3.46
C CYS A 275 10.43 -5.77 4.99
N SER A 276 9.19 -5.89 5.45
CA SER A 276 8.87 -5.93 6.88
C SER A 276 7.79 -6.97 7.14
N ILE A 277 8.04 -7.90 8.09
CA ILE A 277 7.16 -9.01 8.47
C ILE A 277 6.96 -8.94 9.99
N GLY A 278 5.76 -9.12 10.50
CA GLY A 278 5.52 -9.01 11.94
C GLY A 278 4.27 -9.75 12.39
N HIS A 279 3.56 -9.19 13.24
CA HIS A 279 2.36 -9.54 13.98
C HIS A 279 1.46 -10.66 13.37
N ARG A 280 1.81 -11.95 13.61
CA ARG A 280 1.18 -13.15 13.04
C ARG A 280 1.30 -13.27 11.52
N ASP A 281 2.26 -12.60 10.91
CA ASP A 281 2.57 -12.77 9.49
C ASP A 281 3.43 -14.02 9.33
N THR A 282 2.81 -15.14 9.03
CA THR A 282 3.43 -16.46 9.08
C THR A 282 3.40 -17.17 7.74
N ASP A 283 4.35 -18.09 7.55
CA ASP A 283 4.39 -18.95 6.35
C ASP A 283 4.59 -18.18 5.03
N ASN A 284 5.05 -16.92 5.09
CA ASN A 284 5.35 -16.12 3.92
C ASN A 284 6.76 -16.44 3.37
N GLN A 285 6.96 -16.21 2.09
CA GLN A 285 8.19 -16.54 1.40
C GLN A 285 8.71 -15.34 0.60
N LEU A 286 10.02 -15.09 0.71
CA LEU A 286 10.79 -14.21 -0.17
C LEU A 286 11.76 -15.09 -0.94
N LEU A 287 11.59 -15.22 -2.24
CA LEU A 287 12.38 -16.08 -3.10
C LEU A 287 13.01 -15.28 -4.25
N ASP A 288 14.31 -15.47 -4.47
CA ASP A 288 15.02 -14.86 -5.60
C ASP A 288 14.89 -13.31 -5.68
N CYS A 289 14.70 -12.65 -4.54
CA CYS A 289 14.49 -11.20 -4.44
C CYS A 289 15.81 -10.43 -4.24
N THR A 290 15.84 -9.17 -4.67
CA THR A 290 16.92 -8.23 -4.38
C THR A 290 16.43 -7.18 -3.38
N LEU A 291 17.12 -7.07 -2.24
CA LEU A 291 16.87 -6.07 -1.21
C LEU A 291 18.15 -5.24 -1.04
N GLU A 292 18.17 -4.03 -1.60
CA GLU A 292 19.40 -3.25 -1.64
C GLU A 292 19.18 -1.76 -1.35
N GLU A 293 20.23 -1.12 -0.80
CA GLU A 293 20.28 0.32 -0.53
C GLU A 293 19.07 0.81 0.33
N ASN A 294 18.46 -0.06 1.14
CA ASN A 294 17.38 0.36 2.04
C ASN A 294 17.97 1.02 3.30
N GLY A 295 17.33 2.08 3.76
CA GLY A 295 17.89 2.98 4.78
C GLY A 295 18.20 2.32 6.11
N LEU A 296 17.30 1.52 6.65
CA LEU A 296 17.48 0.87 7.96
C LEU A 296 17.83 -0.62 7.85
N HIS A 297 17.02 -1.41 7.14
CA HIS A 297 17.28 -2.85 6.95
C HIS A 297 16.79 -3.32 5.57
N GLY A 298 17.42 -4.36 5.02
CA GLY A 298 16.84 -5.10 3.89
C GLY A 298 15.54 -5.79 4.30
N LEU A 299 15.56 -6.55 5.41
CA LEU A 299 14.39 -7.23 5.96
C LEU A 299 14.30 -7.01 7.47
N LEU A 300 13.10 -6.66 7.94
CA LEU A 300 12.78 -6.52 9.36
C LEU A 300 11.73 -7.54 9.80
N PHE A 301 12.06 -8.34 10.80
CA PHE A 301 11.09 -9.06 11.64
C PHE A 301 10.74 -8.17 12.84
N ARG A 302 9.54 -7.57 12.81
CA ARG A 302 9.09 -6.59 13.81
C ARG A 302 8.87 -7.20 15.19
N GLN A 303 9.04 -6.38 16.23
CA GLN A 303 8.74 -6.77 17.62
C GLN A 303 7.25 -7.13 17.75
N PRO A 304 6.89 -8.37 18.13
CA PRO A 304 5.51 -8.72 18.39
C PRO A 304 5.07 -8.27 19.79
N GLN A 305 3.76 -8.08 19.99
CA GLN A 305 3.20 -7.78 21.33
C GLN A 305 3.34 -8.96 22.32
N SER A 306 3.50 -10.17 21.82
CA SER A 306 3.80 -11.37 22.58
C SER A 306 4.47 -12.39 21.65
N PRO A 307 5.24 -13.34 22.20
CA PRO A 307 5.91 -14.37 21.39
C PRO A 307 4.95 -15.13 20.47
N PHE A 308 3.76 -15.45 20.94
CA PHE A 308 2.73 -16.14 20.16
C PHE A 308 2.29 -15.36 18.90
N ARG A 309 2.43 -14.04 18.91
CA ARG A 309 2.06 -13.16 17.79
C ARG A 309 3.25 -12.80 16.88
N GLY A 310 4.34 -13.53 16.96
CA GLY A 310 5.52 -13.33 16.12
C GLY A 310 5.33 -13.75 14.67
N ALA A 311 6.32 -13.42 13.86
CA ALA A 311 6.41 -13.75 12.45
C ALA A 311 7.06 -15.13 12.26
N HIS A 312 6.30 -16.20 12.45
CA HIS A 312 6.83 -17.56 12.47
C HIS A 312 6.86 -18.24 11.09
N ARG A 313 7.74 -19.23 10.90
CA ARG A 313 7.84 -20.13 9.75
C ARG A 313 7.98 -19.44 8.39
N ASN A 314 8.49 -18.22 8.36
CA ASN A 314 8.77 -17.52 7.12
C ASN A 314 10.05 -18.06 6.46
N ARG A 315 10.14 -17.98 5.13
CA ARG A 315 11.27 -18.47 4.35
C ARG A 315 11.88 -17.36 3.51
N ILE A 316 13.20 -17.20 3.59
CA ILE A 316 13.99 -16.23 2.85
C ILE A 316 15.07 -17.01 2.09
N GLU A 317 14.91 -17.20 0.79
CA GLU A 317 15.79 -18.05 0.03
C GLU A 317 16.27 -17.42 -1.28
N ARG A 318 17.54 -17.62 -1.60
CA ARG A 318 18.20 -17.17 -2.82
C ARG A 318 18.05 -15.65 -3.08
N CYS A 319 17.94 -14.88 -2.02
CA CYS A 319 17.83 -13.42 -2.11
C CYS A 319 19.21 -12.77 -2.05
N LEU A 320 19.32 -11.61 -2.68
CA LEU A 320 20.48 -10.71 -2.56
C LEU A 320 20.15 -9.60 -1.56
N PHE A 321 20.98 -9.47 -0.53
CA PHE A 321 20.98 -8.35 0.40
C PHE A 321 22.25 -7.52 0.19
N ARG A 322 22.12 -6.29 -0.30
CA ARG A 322 23.27 -5.46 -0.64
C ARG A 322 23.17 -4.04 -0.07
N ASN A 323 24.21 -3.58 0.62
CA ASN A 323 24.38 -2.19 1.07
C ASN A 323 23.21 -1.61 1.90
N ASN A 324 22.45 -2.44 2.63
CA ASN A 324 21.35 -1.95 3.46
C ASN A 324 21.88 -1.31 4.76
N GLY A 325 21.10 -0.44 5.37
CA GLY A 325 21.33 0.07 6.73
C GLY A 325 22.13 1.36 6.80
N ALA A 326 22.17 2.16 5.73
CA ALA A 326 22.91 3.43 5.69
C ALA A 326 22.45 4.48 6.72
N LEU A 327 21.19 4.43 7.12
CA LEU A 327 20.57 5.29 8.13
C LEU A 327 20.46 4.62 9.50
N GLY A 328 21.01 3.42 9.66
CA GLY A 328 20.95 2.63 10.89
C GLY A 328 22.27 1.96 11.24
N GLU A 329 22.21 0.74 11.76
CA GLU A 329 23.37 -0.01 12.25
C GLU A 329 24.03 -0.88 11.15
N GLY A 330 23.59 -0.79 9.90
CA GLY A 330 24.15 -1.57 8.80
C GLY A 330 23.78 -3.06 8.85
N ILE A 331 22.53 -3.38 9.12
CA ILE A 331 22.05 -4.76 9.28
C ILE A 331 21.14 -5.13 8.10
N ALA A 332 21.42 -6.25 7.44
CA ALA A 332 20.59 -6.72 6.34
C ALA A 332 19.28 -7.34 6.82
N ILE A 333 19.32 -8.30 7.73
CA ILE A 333 18.14 -8.95 8.34
C ILE A 333 18.15 -8.72 9.85
N GLU A 334 17.11 -8.07 10.35
CA GLU A 334 16.94 -7.73 11.76
C GLU A 334 15.74 -8.46 12.36
N PHE A 335 15.95 -9.14 13.49
CA PHE A 335 14.89 -9.71 14.34
C PHE A 335 14.76 -8.83 15.59
N GLN A 336 13.64 -8.13 15.73
CA GLN A 336 13.39 -7.29 16.90
C GLN A 336 12.83 -8.08 18.10
N GLY A 337 12.12 -9.18 17.85
CA GLY A 337 11.53 -10.00 18.88
C GLY A 337 11.33 -11.45 18.46
N ALA A 338 10.39 -12.15 19.08
CA ALA A 338 10.12 -13.55 18.84
C ALA A 338 9.69 -13.82 17.38
N ALA A 339 10.45 -14.70 16.73
CA ALA A 339 10.09 -15.29 15.43
C ALA A 339 10.63 -16.73 15.41
N TYR A 340 9.75 -17.71 15.23
CA TYR A 340 10.11 -19.12 15.36
C TYR A 340 10.18 -19.83 14.02
N ASP A 341 11.09 -20.78 13.91
CA ASP A 341 11.22 -21.69 12.76
C ASP A 341 11.40 -20.97 11.41
N VAL A 342 12.07 -19.81 11.42
CA VAL A 342 12.39 -19.06 10.21
C VAL A 342 13.52 -19.76 9.45
N THR A 343 13.43 -19.83 8.12
CA THR A 343 14.49 -20.38 7.26
C THR A 343 15.14 -19.26 6.47
N ILE A 344 16.46 -19.12 6.57
CA ILE A 344 17.30 -18.16 5.83
C ILE A 344 18.36 -18.98 5.09
N ARG A 345 18.12 -19.28 3.80
CA ARG A 345 18.91 -20.25 3.09
C ARG A 345 19.38 -19.74 1.70
N SER A 346 20.62 -20.09 1.36
CA SER A 346 21.20 -19.84 0.03
C SER A 346 21.14 -18.36 -0.41
N ASN A 347 21.12 -17.43 0.56
CA ASN A 347 21.12 -16.00 0.29
C ASN A 347 22.55 -15.47 0.12
N ARG A 348 22.67 -14.33 -0.54
CA ARG A 348 23.90 -13.61 -0.73
C ARG A 348 23.84 -12.28 0.00
N PHE A 349 24.80 -12.04 0.88
CA PHE A 349 24.96 -10.80 1.63
C PHE A 349 26.21 -10.08 1.14
N GLU A 350 26.06 -8.82 0.70
CA GLU A 350 27.15 -8.06 0.12
C GLU A 350 27.23 -6.65 0.73
N ASN A 351 28.45 -6.24 1.04
CA ASN A 351 28.78 -4.87 1.36
C ASN A 351 29.77 -4.37 0.30
N ALA A 352 29.24 -3.89 -0.82
CA ALA A 352 30.04 -3.44 -1.97
C ALA A 352 30.48 -1.99 -1.80
N ASP A 353 31.66 -1.64 -2.34
CA ASP A 353 32.16 -0.27 -2.45
C ASP A 353 32.15 0.54 -1.13
N ARG A 354 32.49 -0.09 0.01
CA ARG A 354 32.41 0.49 1.36
C ARG A 354 30.98 0.88 1.76
N GLY A 355 30.00 0.13 1.30
CA GLY A 355 28.59 0.28 1.68
C GLY A 355 28.38 0.18 3.19
N SER A 356 27.15 0.40 3.61
CA SER A 356 26.77 0.49 5.03
C SER A 356 26.56 -0.87 5.70
N GLN A 357 26.26 -1.94 4.92
CA GLN A 357 25.84 -3.24 5.44
C GLN A 357 26.99 -4.03 6.07
N LYS A 358 27.14 -3.95 7.40
CA LYS A 358 28.21 -4.61 8.17
C LYS A 358 27.81 -5.96 8.72
N THR A 359 26.51 -6.14 9.01
CA THR A 359 25.96 -7.35 9.63
C THR A 359 24.95 -7.99 8.69
N ALA A 360 25.10 -9.30 8.44
CA ALA A 360 24.14 -10.01 7.60
C ALA A 360 22.84 -10.28 8.37
N ILE A 361 22.93 -10.93 9.53
CA ILE A 361 21.74 -11.34 10.30
C ILE A 361 21.94 -10.98 11.77
N ARG A 362 20.94 -10.35 12.40
CA ARG A 362 20.90 -10.15 13.84
C ARG A 362 19.63 -10.78 14.40
N LEU A 363 19.78 -11.80 15.25
CA LEU A 363 18.67 -12.51 15.88
C LEU A 363 18.32 -11.88 17.24
N SER A 364 17.03 -11.82 17.54
CA SER A 364 16.54 -11.56 18.89
C SER A 364 16.81 -12.78 19.79
N ALA A 365 17.07 -12.55 21.07
CA ALA A 365 17.18 -13.61 22.06
C ALA A 365 15.89 -14.45 22.21
N GLU A 366 14.75 -13.89 21.81
CA GLU A 366 13.44 -14.57 21.84
C GLU A 366 13.18 -15.44 20.60
N SER A 367 14.02 -15.34 19.55
CA SER A 367 13.85 -16.11 18.31
C SER A 367 14.46 -17.49 18.47
N THR A 368 13.71 -18.54 18.13
CA THR A 368 14.14 -19.93 18.24
C THR A 368 13.83 -20.72 16.97
N GLY A 369 14.57 -21.83 16.76
CA GLY A 369 14.35 -22.70 15.60
C GLY A 369 14.75 -22.09 14.25
N THR A 370 15.40 -20.93 14.22
CA THR A 370 15.86 -20.30 12.98
C THR A 370 16.96 -21.13 12.33
N ARG A 371 16.77 -21.50 11.08
CA ARG A 371 17.76 -22.23 10.27
C ARG A 371 18.47 -21.26 9.33
N ILE A 372 19.79 -21.19 9.44
CA ILE A 372 20.66 -20.33 8.64
C ILE A 372 21.63 -21.26 7.91
N GLU A 373 21.42 -21.46 6.62
CA GLU A 373 22.09 -22.50 5.86
C GLU A 373 22.55 -21.98 4.47
N GLU A 374 23.72 -22.41 4.04
CA GLU A 374 24.21 -22.20 2.67
C GLU A 374 24.26 -20.72 2.21
N ASN A 375 24.33 -19.77 3.12
CA ASN A 375 24.42 -18.36 2.78
C ASN A 375 25.87 -17.98 2.43
N VAL A 376 26.03 -16.99 1.55
CA VAL A 376 27.33 -16.49 1.09
C VAL A 376 27.49 -15.03 1.52
N TYR A 377 28.67 -14.70 2.05
CA TYR A 377 28.96 -13.41 2.65
C TYR A 377 30.17 -12.76 1.96
N HIS A 378 29.98 -11.52 1.47
CA HIS A 378 31.04 -10.76 0.81
C HIS A 378 31.22 -9.40 1.51
N SER A 379 32.41 -9.16 2.07
CA SER A 379 32.75 -7.92 2.77
C SER A 379 31.78 -7.59 3.94
N ILE A 380 31.30 -8.61 4.64
CA ILE A 380 30.44 -8.51 5.81
C ILE A 380 31.29 -8.71 7.06
N ASP A 381 31.21 -7.79 8.02
CA ASP A 381 31.99 -7.86 9.28
C ASP A 381 31.46 -8.95 10.23
N HIS A 382 30.12 -9.09 10.27
CA HIS A 382 29.42 -10.06 11.14
C HIS A 382 28.36 -10.83 10.34
N GLU A 383 28.59 -12.14 10.17
CA GLU A 383 27.60 -13.00 9.50
C GLU A 383 26.35 -13.19 10.34
N LEU A 384 26.54 -13.37 11.66
CA LEU A 384 25.46 -13.55 12.63
C LEU A 384 25.78 -12.85 13.95
N LEU A 385 24.83 -12.06 14.43
CA LEU A 385 24.85 -11.50 15.79
C LEU A 385 23.60 -11.95 16.56
N HIS A 386 23.76 -12.07 17.88
CA HIS A 386 22.65 -12.30 18.81
C HIS A 386 22.48 -11.05 19.68
N LYS A 387 21.25 -10.53 19.77
CA LYS A 387 20.94 -9.50 20.76
C LYS A 387 21.13 -10.10 22.17
N GLN A 388 21.89 -9.44 22.99
CA GLN A 388 21.93 -9.78 24.41
C GLN A 388 20.55 -9.44 25.01
N THR A 389 20.04 -10.33 25.87
CA THR A 389 18.89 -9.98 26.72
C THR A 389 19.28 -8.76 27.54
N SER A 390 18.64 -7.63 27.30
CA SER A 390 18.77 -6.48 28.20
C SER A 390 18.21 -6.93 29.55
N ASN A 391 19.09 -7.29 30.48
CA ASN A 391 18.74 -7.35 31.90
C ASN A 391 18.46 -5.89 32.32
N THR A 392 17.24 -5.40 32.06
CA THR A 392 16.74 -4.24 32.78
C THR A 392 16.12 -4.77 34.06
N PRO A 393 16.64 -4.39 35.24
CA PRO A 393 16.15 -4.85 36.54
C PRO A 393 14.70 -4.41 36.79
#